data_9ff4b623762632837b28ac73f49ede0f
#
_entry.id   9ff4b623762632837b28ac73f49ede0f
#
_cell.length_a   1.000
_cell.length_b   1.000
_cell.length_c   1.000
_cell.angle_alpha   90.00
_cell.angle_beta   90.00
_cell.angle_gamma   90.00
#
_symmetry.space_group_name_H-M   'P 1'
#
loop_
_entity.id
_entity.type
_entity.pdbx_description
1 polymer ?
#
loop_
_entity_poly.entity_id
_entity_poly.type
_entity_poly.pdbx_seq_one_letter_code
_entity_poly.pdbx_strand_id
1 'polypeptide(L)'
;MWVQQAIEEYLEKSDKLWHWEEIKVWDNIVVDYIWRLEDGTVFDTSVKLIAEACWKYNPDRNYEEWLSFKVWDGQMIKWFDEWVLWMKQWQTKTVKFWPEKWYWNRKEDHVLTYTLDEVWDLSKFKLWQNIYLWIWAVAKVVRLTDKEVTIDLNHELAGKDLIFDITIKSIN
;
A
#
# COMPACT_ATOMS: atom_id res chain seq x y z
N MET A 1 -19.90 -7.07 0.28
CA MET A 1 -19.61 -5.78 0.98
C MET A 1 -18.71 -4.96 0.08
N TRP A 2 -18.98 -3.69 -0.12
CA TRP A 2 -18.14 -2.81 -0.91
C TRP A 2 -16.91 -2.42 -0.08
N VAL A 3 -15.72 -2.33 -0.67
CA VAL A 3 -14.45 -2.01 0.04
C VAL A 3 -14.59 -0.71 0.83
N GLN A 4 -15.16 0.33 0.22
CA GLN A 4 -15.37 1.63 0.88
C GLN A 4 -16.24 1.49 2.14
N GLN A 5 -17.33 0.72 2.07
CA GLN A 5 -18.19 0.46 3.22
C GLN A 5 -17.44 -0.27 4.34
N ALA A 6 -16.58 -1.26 4.01
CA ALA A 6 -15.76 -1.96 4.99
C ALA A 6 -14.76 -1.02 5.70
N ILE A 7 -14.19 -0.07 4.97
CA ILE A 7 -13.30 0.96 5.53
C ILE A 7 -14.08 1.86 6.48
N GLU A 8 -15.24 2.38 6.07
CA GLU A 8 -16.08 3.27 6.87
C GLU A 8 -16.54 2.59 8.17
N GLU A 9 -17.04 1.36 8.08
CA GLU A 9 -17.45 0.57 9.26
C GLU A 9 -16.29 0.34 10.23
N TYR A 10 -15.09 0.06 9.71
CA TYR A 10 -13.92 -0.15 10.55
C TYR A 10 -13.50 1.14 11.27
N LEU A 11 -13.40 2.26 10.55
CA LEU A 11 -13.00 3.54 11.11
C LEU A 11 -14.03 4.06 12.15
N GLU A 12 -15.32 3.96 11.86
CA GLU A 12 -16.39 4.34 12.81
C GLU A 12 -16.36 3.50 14.09
N LYS A 13 -16.05 2.20 13.97
CA LYS A 13 -15.95 1.31 15.13
C LYS A 13 -14.72 1.67 15.97
N SER A 14 -13.57 1.97 15.36
CA SER A 14 -12.35 2.32 16.08
C SER A 14 -12.54 3.62 16.87
N ASP A 15 -13.16 4.65 16.29
CA ASP A 15 -13.42 5.93 16.96
C ASP A 15 -14.28 5.82 18.22
N LYS A 16 -15.11 4.77 18.32
CA LYS A 16 -15.96 4.53 19.51
C LYS A 16 -15.23 3.82 20.66
N LEU A 17 -14.04 3.28 20.43
CA LEU A 17 -13.33 2.41 21.36
C LEU A 17 -12.09 3.02 22.00
N TRP A 18 -11.69 4.25 21.65
CA TRP A 18 -10.44 4.83 22.09
C TRP A 18 -10.34 5.06 23.62
N HIS A 19 -9.10 4.91 24.14
CA HIS A 19 -8.75 5.06 25.54
C HIS A 19 -7.85 6.28 25.75
N TRP A 20 -7.66 6.67 27.03
CA TRP A 20 -6.90 7.87 27.42
C TRP A 20 -5.38 7.68 27.37
N GLU A 21 -4.88 6.45 27.35
CA GLU A 21 -3.45 6.15 27.36
C GLU A 21 -2.80 6.56 26.02
N GLU A 22 -1.71 7.33 26.13
CA GLU A 22 -0.97 7.86 25.00
C GLU A 22 0.32 7.05 24.79
N ILE A 23 0.64 6.77 23.55
CA ILE A 23 1.88 6.08 23.15
C ILE A 23 3.10 6.94 23.48
N LYS A 24 4.08 6.31 24.11
CA LYS A 24 5.39 6.85 24.43
C LYS A 24 6.50 6.11 23.69
N VAL A 25 7.68 6.71 23.68
CA VAL A 25 8.89 6.05 23.20
C VAL A 25 9.12 4.78 24.01
N TRP A 26 9.46 3.68 23.33
CA TRP A 26 9.70 2.33 23.86
C TRP A 26 8.46 1.51 24.21
N ASP A 27 7.26 2.01 24.00
CA ASP A 27 6.05 1.18 24.11
C ASP A 27 6.03 0.12 23.01
N ASN A 28 5.53 -1.07 23.36
CA ASN A 28 5.21 -2.08 22.35
C ASN A 28 3.75 -1.84 21.91
N ILE A 29 3.55 -1.65 20.64
CA ILE A 29 2.22 -1.38 20.10
C ILE A 29 1.85 -2.38 19.01
N VAL A 30 0.56 -2.60 18.88
CA VAL A 30 -0.03 -3.27 17.73
C VAL A 30 -0.86 -2.25 16.97
N VAL A 31 -0.65 -2.16 15.67
CA VAL A 31 -1.38 -1.24 14.82
C VAL A 31 -2.10 -1.98 13.70
N ASP A 32 -3.28 -1.50 13.37
CA ASP A 32 -3.90 -1.77 12.09
C ASP A 32 -3.59 -0.65 11.11
N TYR A 33 -3.48 -1.02 9.84
CA TYR A 33 -3.30 -0.06 8.78
C TYR A 33 -4.15 -0.40 7.56
N ILE A 34 -4.52 0.66 6.83
CA ILE A 34 -5.11 0.58 5.51
C ILE A 34 -4.28 1.44 4.58
N TRP A 35 -3.66 0.84 3.59
CA TRP A 35 -2.89 1.52 2.57
C TRP A 35 -3.68 1.58 1.28
N ARG A 36 -4.08 2.77 0.88
CA ARG A 36 -4.98 2.98 -0.27
C ARG A 36 -4.57 4.16 -1.13
N LEU A 37 -5.06 4.18 -2.35
CA LEU A 37 -5.00 5.31 -3.27
C LEU A 37 -6.16 6.28 -3.00
N GLU A 38 -6.12 7.47 -3.60
CA GLU A 38 -7.19 8.48 -3.49
C GLU A 38 -8.53 7.99 -4.06
N ASP A 39 -8.50 7.13 -5.06
CA ASP A 39 -9.69 6.52 -5.66
C ASP A 39 -10.34 5.43 -4.78
N GLY A 40 -9.79 5.19 -3.59
CA GLY A 40 -10.24 4.16 -2.65
C GLY A 40 -9.69 2.77 -2.94
N THR A 41 -8.86 2.58 -3.96
CA THR A 41 -8.22 1.29 -4.24
C THR A 41 -7.27 0.92 -3.10
N VAL A 42 -7.57 -0.14 -2.36
CA VAL A 42 -6.72 -0.65 -1.29
C VAL A 42 -5.53 -1.40 -1.90
N PHE A 43 -4.33 -0.96 -1.54
CA PHE A 43 -3.09 -1.57 -1.96
C PHE A 43 -2.66 -2.70 -1.02
N ASP A 44 -2.66 -2.42 0.28
CA ASP A 44 -2.43 -3.41 1.35
C ASP A 44 -3.18 -3.01 2.63
N THR A 45 -3.46 -3.99 3.50
CA THR A 45 -4.10 -3.73 4.79
C THR A 45 -3.85 -4.87 5.78
N SER A 46 -3.75 -4.52 7.07
CA SER A 46 -3.76 -5.49 8.17
C SER A 46 -5.17 -5.84 8.65
N VAL A 47 -6.20 -5.12 8.20
CA VAL A 47 -7.58 -5.34 8.64
C VAL A 47 -8.22 -6.46 7.83
N LYS A 48 -8.48 -7.61 8.48
CA LYS A 48 -9.03 -8.82 7.84
C LYS A 48 -10.29 -8.53 7.02
N LEU A 49 -11.26 -7.83 7.60
CA LEU A 49 -12.54 -7.49 6.94
C LEU A 49 -12.32 -6.75 5.61
N ILE A 50 -11.38 -5.81 5.59
CA ILE A 50 -11.05 -5.02 4.42
C ILE A 50 -10.27 -5.86 3.41
N ALA A 51 -9.32 -6.69 3.88
CA ALA A 51 -8.58 -7.63 3.03
C ALA A 51 -9.52 -8.59 2.28
N GLU A 52 -10.52 -9.12 2.97
CA GLU A 52 -11.56 -9.96 2.37
C GLU A 52 -12.41 -9.18 1.35
N ALA A 53 -12.83 -7.97 1.68
CA ALA A 53 -13.65 -7.12 0.80
C ALA A 53 -12.92 -6.71 -0.49
N CYS A 54 -11.59 -6.51 -0.44
CA CYS A 54 -10.79 -6.11 -1.60
C CYS A 54 -10.04 -7.27 -2.29
N TRP A 55 -10.38 -8.54 -1.97
CA TRP A 55 -9.79 -9.76 -2.54
C TRP A 55 -8.27 -9.89 -2.30
N LYS A 56 -7.75 -9.31 -1.21
CA LYS A 56 -6.35 -9.36 -0.79
C LYS A 56 -6.12 -10.21 0.47
N TYR A 57 -7.14 -10.96 0.89
CA TYR A 57 -7.02 -11.84 2.04
C TYR A 57 -5.96 -12.92 1.81
N ASN A 58 -5.04 -13.04 2.76
CA ASN A 58 -4.03 -14.08 2.79
C ASN A 58 -4.22 -14.94 4.05
N PRO A 59 -4.53 -16.24 3.94
CA PRO A 59 -4.75 -17.11 5.09
C PRO A 59 -3.49 -17.32 5.95
N ASP A 60 -2.30 -17.10 5.40
CA ASP A 60 -1.02 -17.25 6.12
C ASP A 60 -0.65 -16.00 6.96
N ARG A 61 -1.45 -14.92 6.84
CA ARG A 61 -1.22 -13.66 7.57
C ARG A 61 -1.96 -13.69 8.91
N ASN A 62 -1.25 -13.38 10.02
CA ASN A 62 -1.89 -13.15 11.32
C ASN A 62 -2.47 -11.74 11.38
N TYR A 63 -3.75 -11.58 11.10
CA TYR A 63 -4.44 -10.28 11.11
C TYR A 63 -4.65 -9.69 12.51
N GLU A 64 -4.46 -10.46 13.58
CA GLU A 64 -4.62 -9.94 14.95
C GLU A 64 -3.39 -9.14 15.42
N GLU A 65 -2.19 -9.54 14.96
CA GLU A 65 -0.91 -8.95 15.40
C GLU A 65 0.03 -8.68 14.22
N TRP A 66 -0.51 -8.45 13.04
CA TRP A 66 0.32 -8.37 11.84
C TRP A 66 1.41 -7.30 11.90
N LEU A 67 1.12 -6.13 12.45
CA LEU A 67 2.10 -5.08 12.61
C LEU A 67 2.26 -4.74 14.10
N SER A 68 3.12 -5.50 14.78
CA SER A 68 3.54 -5.29 16.16
C SER A 68 4.99 -4.83 16.16
N PHE A 69 5.30 -3.74 16.84
CA PHE A 69 6.65 -3.21 16.93
C PHE A 69 6.83 -2.35 18.18
N LYS A 70 8.12 -2.10 18.53
CA LYS A 70 8.51 -1.21 19.61
C LYS A 70 8.81 0.18 19.06
N VAL A 71 8.15 1.18 19.58
CA VAL A 71 8.25 2.57 19.12
C VAL A 71 9.68 3.10 19.33
N TRP A 72 10.29 3.66 18.29
CA TRP A 72 11.67 4.19 18.26
C TRP A 72 12.79 3.15 18.44
N ASP A 73 12.52 1.86 18.24
CA ASP A 73 13.54 0.80 18.29
C ASP A 73 14.24 0.56 16.92
N GLY A 74 13.95 1.39 15.93
CA GLY A 74 14.51 1.29 14.58
C GLY A 74 13.92 0.17 13.72
N GLN A 75 12.85 -0.47 14.17
CA GLN A 75 12.12 -1.49 13.42
C GLN A 75 11.27 -0.86 12.30
N MET A 76 10.79 0.35 12.55
CA MET A 76 9.97 1.11 11.61
C MET A 76 10.74 2.30 11.05
N ILE A 77 10.25 2.83 9.93
CA ILE A 77 10.79 4.06 9.36
C ILE A 77 10.46 5.24 10.28
N LYS A 78 11.42 6.15 10.44
CA LYS A 78 11.37 7.24 11.44
C LYS A 78 10.06 8.02 11.45
N TRP A 79 9.52 8.37 10.29
CA TRP A 79 8.27 9.13 10.23
C TRP A 79 7.04 8.33 10.70
N PHE A 80 7.07 6.98 10.59
CA PHE A 80 5.99 6.14 11.13
C PHE A 80 6.01 6.15 12.66
N ASP A 81 7.21 6.04 13.27
CA ASP A 81 7.39 6.22 14.71
C ASP A 81 6.91 7.60 15.18
N GLU A 82 7.26 8.67 14.44
CA GLU A 82 6.81 10.04 14.75
C GLU A 82 5.29 10.19 14.70
N TRP A 83 4.61 9.44 13.85
CA TRP A 83 3.15 9.55 13.70
C TRP A 83 2.36 8.84 14.77
N VAL A 84 2.84 7.69 15.25
CA VAL A 84 2.17 6.95 16.30
C VAL A 84 2.39 7.55 17.68
N LEU A 85 3.45 8.35 17.87
CA LEU A 85 3.67 9.06 19.13
C LEU A 85 2.48 9.93 19.50
N TRP A 86 2.08 9.87 20.77
CA TRP A 86 0.95 10.61 21.34
C TRP A 86 -0.43 10.18 20.81
N MET A 87 -0.50 9.18 19.92
CA MET A 87 -1.78 8.56 19.61
C MET A 87 -2.27 7.72 20.79
N LYS A 88 -3.57 7.54 20.84
CA LYS A 88 -4.25 6.76 21.90
C LYS A 88 -4.71 5.43 21.34
N GLN A 89 -4.91 4.46 22.20
CA GLN A 89 -5.48 3.19 21.79
C GLN A 89 -6.85 3.42 21.10
N TRP A 90 -7.05 2.76 19.98
CA TRP A 90 -8.19 2.89 19.05
C TRP A 90 -8.29 4.22 18.30
N GLN A 91 -7.37 5.14 18.52
CA GLN A 91 -7.30 6.33 17.69
C GLN A 91 -6.82 5.96 16.28
N THR A 92 -7.49 6.53 15.27
CA THR A 92 -7.06 6.46 13.87
C THR A 92 -6.50 7.78 13.41
N LYS A 93 -5.39 7.73 12.68
CA LYS A 93 -4.78 8.88 12.01
C LYS A 93 -4.65 8.59 10.53
N THR A 94 -5.22 9.46 9.71
CA THR A 94 -5.09 9.42 8.25
C THR A 94 -3.96 10.33 7.82
N VAL A 95 -3.02 9.79 7.05
CA VAL A 95 -1.89 10.55 6.52
C VAL A 95 -1.82 10.37 5.02
N LYS A 96 -1.71 11.50 4.32
CA LYS A 96 -1.53 11.52 2.87
C LYS A 96 -0.07 11.76 2.51
N PHE A 97 0.42 10.98 1.58
CA PHE A 97 1.77 11.08 1.03
C PHE A 97 1.74 11.45 -0.43
N TRP A 98 2.56 12.42 -0.78
CA TRP A 98 2.86 12.76 -2.16
C TRP A 98 4.07 11.97 -2.67
N PRO A 99 4.11 11.60 -3.96
CA PRO A 99 5.16 10.77 -4.55
C PRO A 99 6.58 11.28 -4.29
N GLU A 100 6.78 12.61 -4.22
CA GLU A 100 8.11 13.23 -4.04
C GLU A 100 8.77 12.91 -2.69
N LYS A 101 7.98 12.53 -1.68
CA LYS A 101 8.49 12.15 -0.35
C LYS A 101 8.91 10.69 -0.26
N TRP A 102 8.53 9.90 -1.24
CA TRP A 102 8.88 8.50 -1.38
C TRP A 102 9.68 8.37 -2.67
N TYR A 103 10.73 7.62 -2.75
CA TYR A 103 11.59 7.39 -3.92
C TYR A 103 10.85 6.89 -5.19
N TRP A 104 9.55 7.19 -5.31
CA TRP A 104 8.62 6.62 -6.28
C TRP A 104 8.09 7.63 -7.29
N ASN A 105 8.88 8.64 -7.61
CA ASN A 105 8.56 9.46 -8.77
C ASN A 105 8.55 8.57 -10.01
N ARG A 106 7.49 8.66 -10.77
CA ARG A 106 7.44 8.00 -12.07
C ARG A 106 8.55 8.57 -12.97
N LYS A 107 9.35 7.67 -13.53
CA LYS A 107 10.45 8.01 -14.43
C LYS A 107 10.04 7.71 -15.85
N GLU A 108 10.10 8.71 -16.74
CA GLU A 108 9.75 8.52 -18.15
C GLU A 108 10.76 7.64 -18.90
N ASP A 109 12.03 7.62 -18.48
CA ASP A 109 13.06 6.73 -19.01
C ASP A 109 12.86 5.24 -18.64
N HIS A 110 11.95 4.95 -17.72
CA HIS A 110 11.48 3.60 -17.40
C HIS A 110 10.26 3.17 -18.24
N VAL A 111 9.78 4.00 -19.15
CA VAL A 111 8.70 3.68 -20.09
C VAL A 111 9.33 3.42 -21.45
N LEU A 112 9.35 2.17 -21.86
CA LEU A 112 10.06 1.74 -23.05
C LEU A 112 9.06 1.29 -24.13
N THR A 113 9.28 1.74 -25.35
CA THR A 113 8.46 1.32 -26.51
C THR A 113 9.34 0.49 -27.46
N TYR A 114 8.83 -0.68 -27.83
CA TYR A 114 9.47 -1.60 -28.76
C TYR A 114 8.59 -1.79 -29.99
N THR A 115 9.21 -1.76 -31.15
CA THR A 115 8.58 -2.05 -32.44
C THR A 115 8.46 -3.54 -32.69
N LEU A 116 7.61 -3.94 -33.66
CA LEU A 116 7.49 -5.34 -34.09
C LEU A 116 8.82 -5.97 -34.48
N ASP A 117 9.73 -5.22 -35.12
CA ASP A 117 11.04 -5.70 -35.55
C ASP A 117 11.96 -6.02 -34.36
N GLU A 118 11.76 -5.36 -33.21
CA GLU A 118 12.56 -5.58 -32.00
C GLU A 118 12.03 -6.76 -31.15
N VAL A 119 10.73 -7.00 -31.13
CA VAL A 119 10.11 -8.06 -30.30
C VAL A 119 9.63 -9.27 -31.07
N TRP A 120 9.64 -9.22 -32.40
CA TRP A 120 9.30 -10.28 -33.39
C TRP A 120 7.86 -10.77 -33.39
N ASP A 121 7.14 -10.70 -32.26
CA ASP A 121 5.78 -11.20 -32.13
C ASP A 121 4.99 -10.43 -31.06
N LEU A 122 4.20 -9.46 -31.50
CA LEU A 122 3.34 -8.65 -30.63
C LEU A 122 2.12 -9.43 -30.11
N SER A 123 1.75 -10.57 -30.70
CA SER A 123 0.59 -11.37 -30.26
C SER A 123 0.79 -11.99 -28.87
N LYS A 124 2.04 -12.06 -28.39
CA LYS A 124 2.39 -12.55 -27.05
C LYS A 124 2.07 -11.58 -25.93
N PHE A 125 1.82 -10.31 -26.26
CA PHE A 125 1.52 -9.27 -25.29
C PHE A 125 0.03 -9.05 -25.19
N LYS A 126 -0.43 -8.72 -23.97
CA LYS A 126 -1.79 -8.26 -23.72
C LYS A 126 -1.74 -6.95 -22.94
N LEU A 127 -2.62 -6.03 -23.27
CA LEU A 127 -2.74 -4.77 -22.54
C LEU A 127 -2.96 -5.05 -21.04
N TRP A 128 -2.25 -4.32 -20.17
CA TRP A 128 -2.23 -4.45 -18.71
C TRP A 128 -1.60 -5.75 -18.18
N GLN A 129 -0.99 -6.57 -19.02
CA GLN A 129 -0.26 -7.76 -18.60
C GLN A 129 1.05 -7.36 -17.88
N ASN A 130 1.37 -8.09 -16.81
CA ASN A 130 2.70 -8.02 -16.19
C ASN A 130 3.65 -8.93 -16.97
N ILE A 131 4.84 -8.41 -17.28
CA ILE A 131 5.93 -9.11 -17.92
C ILE A 131 7.06 -9.24 -16.90
N TYR A 132 7.52 -10.45 -16.68
CA TYR A 132 8.65 -10.74 -15.81
C TYR A 132 9.93 -10.72 -16.64
N LEU A 133 10.77 -9.73 -16.39
CA LEU A 133 12.08 -9.63 -17.02
C LEU A 133 13.10 -10.43 -16.20
N TRP A 134 14.05 -11.08 -16.86
CA TRP A 134 14.99 -12.02 -16.24
C TRP A 134 15.99 -11.41 -15.25
N ILE A 135 15.95 -10.13 -14.98
CA ILE A 135 16.73 -9.39 -13.97
C ILE A 135 15.89 -8.93 -12.80
N TRP A 136 14.86 -9.69 -12.39
CA TRP A 136 13.99 -9.40 -11.24
C TRP A 136 13.07 -8.18 -11.40
N ALA A 137 12.99 -7.60 -12.58
CA ALA A 137 12.09 -6.50 -12.87
C ALA A 137 10.76 -7.02 -13.41
N VAL A 138 9.68 -6.43 -12.93
CA VAL A 138 8.33 -6.62 -13.48
C VAL A 138 7.98 -5.37 -14.26
N ALA A 139 7.60 -5.51 -15.52
CA ALA A 139 7.11 -4.45 -16.36
C ALA A 139 5.62 -4.66 -16.66
N LYS A 140 4.87 -3.59 -16.85
CA LYS A 140 3.47 -3.64 -17.23
C LYS A 140 3.27 -3.17 -18.66
N VAL A 141 2.52 -3.90 -19.47
CA VAL A 141 2.13 -3.44 -20.81
C VAL A 141 1.10 -2.31 -20.67
N VAL A 142 1.48 -1.10 -21.04
CA VAL A 142 0.63 0.10 -20.91
C VAL A 142 0.05 0.58 -22.23
N ARG A 143 0.63 0.15 -23.36
CA ARG A 143 0.12 0.40 -24.69
C ARG A 143 0.46 -0.77 -25.60
N LEU A 144 -0.47 -1.15 -26.45
CA LEU A 144 -0.28 -2.22 -27.45
C LEU A 144 -1.02 -1.83 -28.73
N THR A 145 -0.30 -1.88 -29.86
CA THR A 145 -0.84 -1.66 -31.19
C THR A 145 -0.39 -2.82 -32.09
N ASP A 146 -0.78 -2.79 -33.36
CA ASP A 146 -0.30 -3.73 -34.37
C ASP A 146 1.17 -3.54 -34.79
N LYS A 147 1.80 -2.45 -34.35
CA LYS A 147 3.17 -2.07 -34.73
C LYS A 147 4.15 -1.99 -33.58
N GLU A 148 3.67 -1.76 -32.36
CA GLU A 148 4.51 -1.48 -31.22
C GLU A 148 3.87 -1.90 -29.89
N VAL A 149 4.70 -2.20 -28.91
CA VAL A 149 4.33 -2.42 -27.50
C VAL A 149 5.08 -1.43 -26.61
N THR A 150 4.39 -0.78 -25.69
CA THR A 150 5.00 0.06 -24.65
C THR A 150 4.86 -0.64 -23.32
N ILE A 151 5.98 -0.78 -22.62
CA ILE A 151 6.06 -1.36 -21.28
C ILE A 151 6.52 -0.30 -20.28
N ASP A 152 5.98 -0.35 -19.08
CA ASP A 152 6.33 0.53 -17.97
C ASP A 152 7.01 -0.29 -16.87
N LEU A 153 8.26 0.04 -16.57
CA LEU A 153 9.10 -0.59 -15.53
C LEU A 153 8.97 0.13 -14.18
N ASN A 154 8.22 1.23 -14.13
CA ASN A 154 7.98 1.91 -12.88
C ASN A 154 7.18 1.02 -11.93
N HIS A 155 7.42 1.20 -10.62
CA HIS A 155 6.57 0.60 -9.61
C HIS A 155 5.11 1.06 -9.81
N GLU A 156 4.14 0.17 -9.57
CA GLU A 156 2.71 0.46 -9.81
C GLU A 156 2.15 1.64 -9.00
N LEU A 157 2.84 2.02 -7.92
CA LEU A 157 2.50 3.19 -7.09
C LEU A 157 3.32 4.44 -7.44
N ALA A 158 4.25 4.35 -8.40
CA ALA A 158 5.06 5.50 -8.79
C ALA A 158 4.19 6.63 -9.34
N GLY A 159 4.39 7.83 -8.83
CA GLY A 159 3.63 9.02 -9.21
C GLY A 159 2.19 9.08 -8.66
N LYS A 160 1.80 8.17 -7.75
CA LYS A 160 0.47 8.19 -7.14
C LYS A 160 0.51 8.70 -5.71
N ASP A 161 -0.51 9.46 -5.34
CA ASP A 161 -0.75 9.86 -3.95
C ASP A 161 -1.23 8.65 -3.15
N LEU A 162 -0.61 8.46 -1.99
CA LEU A 162 -0.91 7.35 -1.10
C LEU A 162 -1.57 7.86 0.18
N ILE A 163 -2.56 7.14 0.65
CA ILE A 163 -3.24 7.41 1.91
C ILE A 163 -3.00 6.23 2.84
N PHE A 164 -2.54 6.54 4.06
CA PHE A 164 -2.41 5.61 5.16
C PHE A 164 -3.40 5.96 6.25
N ASP A 165 -4.28 5.05 6.57
CA ASP A 165 -5.07 5.08 7.79
C ASP A 165 -4.38 4.15 8.79
N ILE A 166 -3.94 4.67 9.92
CA ILE A 166 -3.23 3.94 10.99
C ILE A 166 -4.09 3.99 12.24
N THR A 167 -4.46 2.82 12.77
CA THR A 167 -5.26 2.67 13.99
C THR A 167 -4.45 1.92 15.05
N ILE A 168 -4.36 2.46 16.25
CA ILE A 168 -3.67 1.81 17.37
C ILE A 168 -4.60 0.77 17.98
N LYS A 169 -4.25 -0.52 17.90
CA LYS A 169 -5.05 -1.62 18.49
C LYS A 169 -4.75 -1.83 19.97
N SER A 170 -3.48 -1.86 20.33
CA SER A 170 -3.05 -2.02 21.73
C SER A 170 -1.75 -1.29 22.02
N ILE A 171 -1.58 -0.93 23.27
CA ILE A 171 -0.36 -0.38 23.86
C ILE A 171 0.01 -1.31 25.02
N ASN A 172 1.27 -1.85 25.02
CA ASN A 172 1.74 -2.85 26.00
C ASN A 172 3.09 -2.44 26.62
#